data_17030e9d748a984ec67ba4bd5ac382e8
#
_entry.id   17030e9d748a984ec67ba4bd5ac382e8
#
_cell.length_a   1.000
_cell.length_b   1.000
_cell.length_c   1.000
_cell.angle_alpha   90.00
_cell.angle_beta   90.00
_cell.angle_gamma   90.00
#
_symmetry.space_group_name_H-M   'P 1'
#
loop_
_entity.id
_entity.type
_entity.pdbx_description
1 polymer ?
#
loop_
_entity_poly.entity_id
_entity_poly.type
_entity_poly.pdbx_seq_one_letter_code
_entity_poly.pdbx_strand_id
1 'polypeptide(L)'
;VVRVNALDSDFGIEDLKAIVRAQPDVIRLPKTETAQDVLDMEKVIASIKEEIGLPIGKTKMMAAIESALGVLNAYEIATSSKRLMGIALGAEDFVTDMKTHRSPEGNELFAARSHIILASRAAKISAFDTVYSDVNNEEGFIKEATLIKQLGFDGKSLINPRQIDLLHKVFEPTEKEIDKAIKIIEAAKEAGKRGSGVVSPNGKMIDK
;
A
#
# COMPACT_ATOMS: atom_id res chain seq x y z
N VAL A 1 2.85 -10.35 -6.25
CA VAL A 1 3.73 -9.89 -5.15
C VAL A 1 4.26 -11.08 -4.41
N VAL A 2 5.58 -11.13 -4.16
CA VAL A 2 6.22 -12.17 -3.37
C VAL A 2 6.97 -11.52 -2.20
N ARG A 3 6.73 -12.01 -0.97
CA ARG A 3 7.47 -11.57 0.21
C ARG A 3 8.71 -12.47 0.38
N VAL A 4 9.85 -11.86 0.65
CA VAL A 4 11.11 -12.51 1.02
C VAL A 4 11.38 -12.34 2.52
N ASN A 5 12.37 -13.03 3.04
CA ASN A 5 12.90 -12.76 4.38
C ASN A 5 13.80 -11.50 4.36
N ALA A 6 14.03 -10.91 5.53
CA ALA A 6 14.89 -9.74 5.67
C ALA A 6 16.34 -10.05 5.23
N LEU A 7 17.06 -9.06 4.69
CA LEU A 7 18.42 -9.24 4.16
C LEU A 7 19.41 -9.74 5.21
N ASP A 8 19.24 -9.31 6.44
CA ASP A 8 20.05 -9.69 7.60
C ASP A 8 19.69 -11.04 8.22
N SER A 9 18.67 -11.72 7.68
CA SER A 9 18.30 -13.08 8.11
C SER A 9 19.11 -14.13 7.36
N ASP A 10 19.21 -15.34 7.93
CA ASP A 10 19.91 -16.48 7.33
C ASP A 10 19.37 -16.87 5.94
N PHE A 11 18.15 -16.46 5.61
CA PHE A 11 17.46 -16.85 4.37
C PHE A 11 17.30 -15.73 3.35
N GLY A 12 17.49 -14.44 3.73
CA GLY A 12 17.13 -13.29 2.90
C GLY A 12 17.80 -13.29 1.52
N ILE A 13 19.08 -13.55 1.46
CA ILE A 13 19.85 -13.59 0.20
C ILE A 13 19.45 -14.79 -0.67
N GLU A 14 19.29 -15.97 -0.08
CA GLU A 14 18.92 -17.18 -0.83
C GLU A 14 17.47 -17.08 -1.36
N ASP A 15 16.57 -16.51 -0.59
CA ASP A 15 15.21 -16.19 -1.06
C ASP A 15 15.27 -15.27 -2.28
N LEU A 16 16.06 -14.21 -2.22
CA LEU A 16 16.19 -13.28 -3.35
C LEU A 16 16.77 -13.96 -4.59
N LYS A 17 17.81 -14.78 -4.45
CA LYS A 17 18.37 -15.55 -5.58
C LYS A 17 17.33 -16.45 -6.24
N ALA A 18 16.48 -17.11 -5.45
CA ALA A 18 15.42 -17.97 -5.97
C ALA A 18 14.30 -17.14 -6.64
N ILE A 19 13.81 -16.11 -5.94
CA ILE A 19 12.64 -15.33 -6.37
C ILE A 19 12.96 -14.41 -7.56
N VAL A 20 14.14 -13.80 -7.61
CA VAL A 20 14.54 -12.95 -8.75
C VAL A 20 14.59 -13.75 -10.06
N ARG A 21 14.99 -15.02 -10.01
CA ARG A 21 14.94 -15.94 -11.18
C ARG A 21 13.52 -16.17 -11.70
N ALA A 22 12.53 -16.20 -10.80
CA ALA A 22 11.12 -16.33 -11.15
C ALA A 22 10.49 -15.04 -11.70
N GLN A 23 11.22 -13.94 -11.72
CA GLN A 23 10.84 -12.63 -12.28
C GLN A 23 9.47 -12.11 -11.81
N PRO A 24 9.19 -12.03 -10.49
CA PRO A 24 7.93 -11.47 -10.03
C PRO A 24 7.81 -9.99 -10.39
N ASP A 25 6.58 -9.50 -10.52
CA ASP A 25 6.34 -8.07 -10.75
C ASP A 25 6.78 -7.24 -9.54
N VAL A 26 6.52 -7.74 -8.32
CA VAL A 26 6.79 -7.02 -7.07
C VAL A 26 7.41 -7.95 -6.03
N ILE A 27 8.48 -7.49 -5.39
CA ILE A 27 9.07 -8.09 -4.19
C ILE A 27 8.69 -7.24 -2.98
N ARG A 28 8.09 -7.87 -1.96
CA ARG A 28 7.75 -7.22 -0.68
C ARG A 28 8.91 -7.38 0.30
N LEU A 29 9.42 -6.24 0.75
CA LEU A 29 10.49 -6.12 1.73
C LEU A 29 9.86 -6.15 3.14
N PRO A 30 10.21 -7.12 4.00
CA PRO A 30 9.73 -7.12 5.39
C PRO A 30 10.52 -6.10 6.22
N LYS A 31 9.97 -5.72 7.36
CA LYS A 31 10.63 -4.95 8.43
C LYS A 31 11.43 -3.75 7.95
N THR A 32 10.89 -3.01 7.00
CA THR A 32 11.54 -1.81 6.45
C THR A 32 11.39 -0.66 7.45
N GLU A 33 12.51 -0.13 7.92
CA GLU A 33 12.57 0.95 8.91
C GLU A 33 13.21 2.23 8.39
N THR A 34 14.05 2.12 7.35
CA THR A 34 14.81 3.24 6.79
C THR A 34 14.79 3.26 5.25
N ALA A 35 15.12 4.40 4.67
CA ALA A 35 15.37 4.52 3.24
C ALA A 35 16.53 3.61 2.78
N GLN A 36 17.54 3.41 3.66
CA GLN A 36 18.69 2.57 3.35
C GLN A 36 18.31 1.11 3.15
N ASP A 37 17.34 0.58 3.90
CA ASP A 37 16.86 -0.81 3.74
C ASP A 37 16.30 -1.05 2.33
N VAL A 38 15.57 -0.06 1.80
CA VAL A 38 15.07 -0.12 0.42
C VAL A 38 16.20 -0.08 -0.59
N LEU A 39 17.20 0.80 -0.40
CA LEU A 39 18.34 0.96 -1.31
C LEU A 39 19.22 -0.28 -1.31
N ASP A 40 19.45 -0.90 -0.16
CA ASP A 40 20.26 -2.11 -0.06
C ASP A 40 19.55 -3.30 -0.72
N MET A 41 18.25 -3.46 -0.51
CA MET A 41 17.47 -4.47 -1.21
C MET A 41 17.50 -4.24 -2.73
N GLU A 42 17.36 -3.01 -3.19
CA GLU A 42 17.43 -2.65 -4.61
C GLU A 42 18.76 -3.06 -5.24
N LYS A 43 19.87 -2.78 -4.56
CA LYS A 43 21.24 -3.16 -4.99
C LYS A 43 21.37 -4.69 -5.11
N VAL A 44 20.92 -5.43 -4.10
CA VAL A 44 21.00 -6.90 -4.11
C VAL A 44 20.16 -7.47 -5.26
N ILE A 45 18.93 -7.00 -5.47
CA ILE A 45 18.10 -7.43 -6.60
C ILE A 45 18.78 -7.10 -7.94
N ALA A 46 19.41 -5.93 -8.07
CA ALA A 46 20.13 -5.55 -9.29
C ALA A 46 21.32 -6.46 -9.55
N SER A 47 22.18 -6.70 -8.55
CA SER A 47 23.35 -7.58 -8.65
C SER A 47 22.96 -9.01 -9.07
N ILE A 48 21.92 -9.59 -8.47
CA ILE A 48 21.43 -10.92 -8.86
C ILE A 48 20.97 -10.93 -10.32
N LYS A 49 20.25 -9.89 -10.76
CA LYS A 49 19.80 -9.80 -12.15
C LYS A 49 20.93 -9.68 -13.15
N GLU A 50 21.96 -8.90 -12.82
CA GLU A 50 23.19 -8.79 -13.63
C GLU A 50 23.88 -10.15 -13.78
N GLU A 51 24.07 -10.85 -12.65
CA GLU A 51 24.70 -12.17 -12.62
C GLU A 51 24.02 -13.20 -13.54
N ILE A 52 22.67 -13.15 -13.61
CA ILE A 52 21.89 -14.12 -14.38
C ILE A 52 21.40 -13.57 -15.75
N GLY A 53 21.85 -12.38 -16.16
CA GLY A 53 21.54 -11.77 -17.45
C GLY A 53 20.11 -11.28 -17.61
N LEU A 54 19.42 -10.94 -16.50
CA LEU A 54 18.05 -10.41 -16.53
C LEU A 54 18.00 -8.87 -16.56
N PRO A 55 16.98 -8.28 -17.22
CA PRO A 55 16.85 -6.83 -17.27
C PRO A 55 16.64 -6.22 -15.88
N ILE A 56 17.45 -5.21 -15.55
CA ILE A 56 17.29 -4.42 -14.32
C ILE A 56 16.08 -3.48 -14.46
N GLY A 57 15.38 -3.22 -13.35
CA GLY A 57 14.33 -2.19 -13.27
C GLY A 57 12.89 -2.67 -13.48
N LYS A 58 12.64 -3.84 -14.06
CA LYS A 58 11.27 -4.34 -14.25
C LYS A 58 10.58 -4.72 -12.93
N THR A 59 11.28 -5.42 -12.04
CA THR A 59 10.71 -5.82 -10.74
C THR A 59 10.58 -4.60 -9.83
N LYS A 60 9.39 -4.33 -9.36
CA LYS A 60 9.09 -3.29 -8.38
C LYS A 60 9.29 -3.80 -6.96
N MET A 61 9.27 -2.89 -6.00
CA MET A 61 9.38 -3.21 -4.58
C MET A 61 8.17 -2.64 -3.82
N MET A 62 7.82 -3.29 -2.71
CA MET A 62 6.81 -2.82 -1.76
C MET A 62 7.43 -2.93 -0.36
N ALA A 63 7.52 -1.82 0.37
CA ALA A 63 8.03 -1.84 1.74
C ALA A 63 6.93 -2.27 2.72
N ALA A 64 7.23 -3.22 3.60
CA ALA A 64 6.38 -3.52 4.75
C ALA A 64 6.92 -2.79 5.98
N ILE A 65 6.15 -1.84 6.49
CA ILE A 65 6.45 -1.09 7.70
C ILE A 65 5.77 -1.80 8.87
N GLU A 66 6.57 -2.21 9.86
CA GLU A 66 6.17 -3.13 10.91
C GLU A 66 6.61 -2.66 12.31
N SER A 67 7.15 -1.42 12.41
CA SER A 67 7.65 -0.81 13.65
C SER A 67 7.32 0.68 13.74
N ALA A 68 7.42 1.23 14.96
CA ALA A 68 7.26 2.66 15.21
C ALA A 68 8.30 3.49 14.44
N LEU A 69 9.54 3.01 14.38
CA LEU A 69 10.62 3.69 13.64
C LEU A 69 10.29 3.74 12.13
N GLY A 70 9.86 2.62 11.56
CA GLY A 70 9.45 2.57 10.16
C GLY A 70 8.26 3.49 9.85
N VAL A 71 7.29 3.61 10.77
CA VAL A 71 6.17 4.57 10.62
C VAL A 71 6.68 6.01 10.62
N LEU A 72 7.56 6.37 11.55
CA LEU A 72 8.13 7.74 11.61
C LEU A 72 8.94 8.08 10.36
N ASN A 73 9.65 7.12 9.78
CA ASN A 73 10.47 7.28 8.58
C ASN A 73 9.68 7.03 7.26
N ALA A 74 8.37 6.84 7.32
CA ALA A 74 7.57 6.39 6.16
C ALA A 74 7.74 7.27 4.91
N TYR A 75 7.91 8.59 5.07
CA TYR A 75 8.11 9.48 3.93
C TYR A 75 9.49 9.32 3.28
N GLU A 76 10.54 9.18 4.07
CA GLU A 76 11.90 8.93 3.56
C GLU A 76 11.97 7.56 2.87
N ILE A 77 11.34 6.54 3.45
CA ILE A 77 11.19 5.22 2.83
C ILE A 77 10.44 5.36 1.50
N ALA A 78 9.29 6.04 1.49
CA ALA A 78 8.43 6.19 0.31
C ALA A 78 9.12 6.88 -0.87
N THR A 79 10.08 7.76 -0.60
CA THR A 79 10.80 8.55 -1.63
C THR A 79 12.17 7.98 -1.99
N SER A 80 12.63 6.89 -1.34
CA SER A 80 13.99 6.37 -1.47
C SER A 80 14.31 5.76 -2.84
N SER A 81 13.33 5.17 -3.52
CA SER A 81 13.55 4.53 -4.83
C SER A 81 12.35 4.70 -5.77
N LYS A 82 12.64 4.96 -7.04
CA LYS A 82 11.61 4.96 -8.12
C LYS A 82 11.02 3.57 -8.40
N ARG A 83 11.63 2.52 -7.88
CA ARG A 83 11.13 1.14 -7.97
C ARG A 83 10.18 0.79 -6.84
N LEU A 84 10.14 1.60 -5.78
CA LEU A 84 9.17 1.41 -4.70
C LEU A 84 7.78 1.83 -5.17
N MET A 85 6.87 0.87 -5.27
CA MET A 85 5.52 1.10 -5.78
C MET A 85 4.49 1.33 -4.69
N GLY A 86 4.84 1.02 -3.44
CA GLY A 86 3.91 1.16 -2.31
C GLY A 86 4.50 0.78 -0.97
N ILE A 87 3.77 1.15 0.05
CA ILE A 87 4.01 0.78 1.45
C ILE A 87 2.84 -0.08 1.94
N ALA A 88 3.15 -1.13 2.69
CA ALA A 88 2.16 -1.94 3.38
C ALA A 88 2.40 -1.90 4.90
N LEU A 89 1.35 -1.68 5.68
CA LEU A 89 1.41 -1.81 7.14
C LEU A 89 1.43 -3.29 7.53
N GLY A 90 2.35 -3.69 8.41
CA GLY A 90 2.40 -5.01 9.04
C GLY A 90 2.04 -4.89 10.53
N ALA A 91 0.74 -5.00 10.84
CA ALA A 91 0.25 -4.63 12.15
C ALA A 91 0.60 -5.60 13.28
N GLU A 92 0.83 -6.86 13.01
CA GLU A 92 1.13 -7.85 14.07
C GLU A 92 2.49 -7.53 14.74
N ASP A 93 3.53 -7.30 13.93
CA ASP A 93 4.83 -6.89 14.45
C ASP A 93 4.78 -5.45 14.99
N PHE A 94 4.03 -4.55 14.32
CA PHE A 94 3.86 -3.17 14.77
C PHE A 94 3.26 -3.07 16.19
N VAL A 95 2.17 -3.80 16.50
CA VAL A 95 1.58 -3.74 17.86
C VAL A 95 2.51 -4.36 18.90
N THR A 96 3.32 -5.35 18.52
CA THR A 96 4.35 -5.93 19.38
C THR A 96 5.42 -4.89 19.71
N ASP A 97 5.93 -4.16 18.71
CA ASP A 97 6.89 -3.07 18.88
C ASP A 97 6.31 -1.94 19.76
N MET A 98 5.05 -1.58 19.52
CA MET A 98 4.31 -0.59 20.32
C MET A 98 3.93 -1.08 21.73
N LYS A 99 4.25 -2.32 22.09
CA LYS A 99 3.89 -2.96 23.37
C LYS A 99 2.39 -2.92 23.67
N THR A 100 1.58 -3.18 22.64
CA THR A 100 0.12 -3.21 22.70
C THR A 100 -0.43 -4.45 22.00
N HIS A 101 -1.74 -4.52 21.86
CA HIS A 101 -2.43 -5.63 21.20
C HIS A 101 -3.43 -5.10 20.17
N ARG A 102 -3.80 -5.95 19.19
CA ARG A 102 -4.88 -5.65 18.26
C ARG A 102 -6.22 -5.57 19.01
N SER A 103 -6.97 -4.52 18.75
CA SER A 103 -8.33 -4.34 19.22
C SER A 103 -9.35 -4.47 18.08
N PRO A 104 -10.62 -4.83 18.38
CA PRO A 104 -11.67 -4.88 17.36
C PRO A 104 -11.92 -3.55 16.65
N GLU A 105 -11.66 -2.44 17.34
CA GLU A 105 -11.80 -1.08 16.84
C GLU A 105 -10.59 -0.60 16.03
N GLY A 106 -9.41 -1.22 16.22
CA GLY A 106 -8.17 -0.87 15.54
C GLY A 106 -7.61 0.52 15.89
N ASN A 107 -7.97 1.06 17.07
CA ASN A 107 -7.54 2.40 17.48
C ASN A 107 -6.01 2.51 17.61
N GLU A 108 -5.35 1.45 18.05
CA GLU A 108 -3.90 1.34 18.17
C GLU A 108 -3.16 1.52 16.82
N LEU A 109 -3.86 1.28 15.70
CA LEU A 109 -3.29 1.43 14.36
C LEU A 109 -3.59 2.79 13.72
N PHE A 110 -4.48 3.59 14.29
CA PHE A 110 -5.00 4.78 13.61
C PHE A 110 -3.90 5.79 13.27
N ALA A 111 -2.98 6.06 14.19
CA ALA A 111 -1.86 6.96 13.96
C ALA A 111 -0.92 6.44 12.86
N ALA A 112 -0.55 5.17 12.92
CA ALA A 112 0.30 4.53 11.91
C ALA A 112 -0.35 4.53 10.52
N ARG A 113 -1.63 4.16 10.43
CA ARG A 113 -2.43 4.20 9.20
C ARG A 113 -2.43 5.61 8.58
N SER A 114 -2.71 6.62 9.39
CA SER A 114 -2.75 8.02 8.95
C SER A 114 -1.39 8.48 8.44
N HIS A 115 -0.32 8.15 9.12
CA HIS A 115 1.04 8.53 8.75
C HIS A 115 1.47 7.87 7.42
N ILE A 116 1.22 6.57 7.26
CA ILE A 116 1.52 5.81 6.04
C ILE A 116 0.76 6.38 4.84
N ILE A 117 -0.54 6.72 5.00
CA ILE A 117 -1.32 7.35 3.92
C ILE A 117 -0.70 8.69 3.52
N LEU A 118 -0.41 9.56 4.47
CA LEU A 118 0.19 10.87 4.18
C LEU A 118 1.53 10.72 3.45
N ALA A 119 2.42 9.85 3.93
CA ALA A 119 3.71 9.56 3.31
C ALA A 119 3.57 9.03 1.88
N SER A 120 2.69 8.04 1.67
CA SER A 120 2.46 7.42 0.36
C SER A 120 1.86 8.41 -0.64
N ARG A 121 0.89 9.23 -0.23
CA ARG A 121 0.28 10.25 -1.11
C ARG A 121 1.27 11.37 -1.46
N ALA A 122 2.08 11.82 -0.52
CA ALA A 122 3.14 12.80 -0.78
C ALA A 122 4.19 12.26 -1.77
N ALA A 123 4.56 10.98 -1.66
CA ALA A 123 5.48 10.29 -2.57
C ALA A 123 4.84 9.79 -3.87
N LYS A 124 3.51 9.87 -4.02
CA LYS A 124 2.73 9.38 -5.17
C LYS A 124 2.86 7.89 -5.41
N ILE A 125 2.92 7.11 -4.36
CA ILE A 125 2.94 5.64 -4.37
C ILE A 125 1.69 5.08 -3.68
N SER A 126 1.45 3.77 -3.82
CA SER A 126 0.29 3.10 -3.22
C SER A 126 0.48 2.83 -1.73
N ALA A 127 -0.64 2.80 -1.00
CA ALA A 127 -0.68 2.43 0.40
C ALA A 127 -1.58 1.20 0.59
N PHE A 128 -1.07 0.19 1.29
CA PHE A 128 -1.80 -1.04 1.60
C PHE A 128 -1.91 -1.25 3.10
N ASP A 129 -3.11 -1.57 3.55
CA ASP A 129 -3.31 -1.87 4.97
C ASP A 129 -2.90 -3.31 5.32
N THR A 130 -2.86 -3.59 6.59
CA THR A 130 -2.49 -4.88 7.19
C THR A 130 -3.52 -5.97 6.94
N VAL A 131 -3.20 -7.19 7.34
CA VAL A 131 -4.12 -8.32 7.37
C VAL A 131 -5.19 -8.17 8.46
N TYR A 132 -6.31 -8.89 8.28
CA TYR A 132 -7.31 -9.13 9.32
C TYR A 132 -7.25 -10.61 9.70
N SER A 133 -6.77 -10.90 10.89
CA SER A 133 -6.35 -12.25 11.29
C SER A 133 -7.52 -13.18 11.64
N ASP A 134 -8.66 -12.66 12.11
CA ASP A 134 -9.83 -13.50 12.38
C ASP A 134 -10.62 -13.79 11.09
N VAL A 135 -10.25 -14.87 10.42
CA VAL A 135 -10.85 -15.30 9.14
C VAL A 135 -12.31 -15.73 9.25
N ASN A 136 -12.84 -15.91 10.46
CA ASN A 136 -14.23 -16.30 10.67
C ASN A 136 -15.14 -15.10 11.00
N ASN A 137 -14.57 -13.92 11.22
CA ASN A 137 -15.32 -12.70 11.52
C ASN A 137 -15.42 -11.82 10.25
N GLU A 138 -16.35 -12.17 9.37
CA GLU A 138 -16.58 -11.42 8.12
C GLU A 138 -17.07 -9.99 8.37
N GLU A 139 -17.93 -9.78 9.37
CA GLU A 139 -18.45 -8.47 9.73
C GLU A 139 -17.32 -7.52 10.17
N GLY A 140 -16.46 -7.98 11.06
CA GLY A 140 -15.27 -7.24 11.51
C GLY A 140 -14.31 -6.93 10.35
N PHE A 141 -14.11 -7.90 9.45
CA PHE A 141 -13.31 -7.69 8.24
C PHE A 141 -13.88 -6.58 7.35
N ILE A 142 -15.20 -6.62 7.06
CA ILE A 142 -15.87 -5.61 6.22
C ILE A 142 -15.81 -4.23 6.87
N LYS A 143 -16.02 -4.16 8.20
CA LYS A 143 -15.93 -2.92 8.96
C LYS A 143 -14.52 -2.30 8.86
N GLU A 144 -13.48 -3.08 9.10
CA GLU A 144 -12.09 -2.61 8.96
C GLU A 144 -11.76 -2.23 7.51
N ALA A 145 -12.16 -3.05 6.53
CA ALA A 145 -11.96 -2.75 5.11
C ALA A 145 -12.64 -1.44 4.69
N THR A 146 -13.84 -1.18 5.19
CA THR A 146 -14.56 0.08 4.95
C THR A 146 -13.83 1.28 5.56
N LEU A 147 -13.36 1.14 6.80
CA LEU A 147 -12.57 2.18 7.46
C LEU A 147 -11.31 2.53 6.65
N ILE A 148 -10.54 1.53 6.23
CA ILE A 148 -9.28 1.81 5.53
C ILE A 148 -9.51 2.36 4.12
N LYS A 149 -10.58 1.99 3.44
CA LYS A 149 -11.03 2.65 2.20
C LYS A 149 -11.32 4.15 2.45
N GLN A 150 -12.03 4.48 3.55
CA GLN A 150 -12.33 5.87 3.92
C GLN A 150 -11.06 6.67 4.28
N LEU A 151 -10.07 6.02 4.91
CA LEU A 151 -8.77 6.63 5.18
C LEU A 151 -7.94 6.88 3.91
N GLY A 152 -8.27 6.23 2.79
CA GLY A 152 -7.61 6.43 1.51
C GLY A 152 -6.59 5.35 1.14
N PHE A 153 -6.61 4.17 1.75
CA PHE A 153 -5.80 3.04 1.29
C PHE A 153 -6.24 2.53 -0.08
N ASP A 154 -5.30 2.05 -0.87
CA ASP A 154 -5.56 1.47 -2.19
C ASP A 154 -5.95 -0.01 -2.11
N GLY A 155 -5.72 -0.64 -0.96
CA GLY A 155 -6.04 -2.04 -0.73
C GLY A 155 -5.60 -2.52 0.64
N LYS A 156 -5.65 -3.85 0.82
CA LYS A 156 -5.37 -4.52 2.08
C LYS A 156 -4.68 -5.85 1.83
N SER A 157 -3.74 -6.21 2.70
CA SER A 157 -3.18 -7.56 2.73
C SER A 157 -4.22 -8.57 3.21
N LEU A 158 -4.26 -9.74 2.58
CA LEU A 158 -5.19 -10.82 2.92
C LEU A 158 -4.42 -12.06 3.37
N ILE A 159 -4.96 -12.81 4.32
CA ILE A 159 -4.38 -14.07 4.79
C ILE A 159 -5.18 -15.29 4.36
N ASN A 160 -6.38 -15.10 3.82
CA ASN A 160 -7.25 -16.19 3.40
C ASN A 160 -7.98 -15.83 2.11
N PRO A 161 -8.08 -16.75 1.12
CA PRO A 161 -8.79 -16.50 -0.14
C PRO A 161 -10.27 -16.12 0.05
N ARG A 162 -10.94 -16.57 1.13
CA ARG A 162 -12.33 -16.17 1.43
C ARG A 162 -12.53 -14.67 1.61
N GLN A 163 -11.45 -13.93 1.93
CA GLN A 163 -11.49 -12.49 2.11
C GLN A 163 -11.45 -11.70 0.79
N ILE A 164 -11.12 -12.35 -0.33
CA ILE A 164 -10.93 -11.67 -1.64
C ILE A 164 -12.22 -11.01 -2.10
N ASP A 165 -13.30 -11.78 -2.21
CA ASP A 165 -14.59 -11.26 -2.71
C ASP A 165 -15.19 -10.21 -1.76
N LEU A 166 -14.99 -10.37 -0.45
CA LEU A 166 -15.43 -9.39 0.55
C LEU A 166 -14.67 -8.06 0.37
N LEU A 167 -13.35 -8.12 0.17
CA LEU A 167 -12.54 -6.93 -0.05
C LEU A 167 -12.93 -6.23 -1.37
N HIS A 168 -13.09 -6.99 -2.45
CA HIS A 168 -13.50 -6.45 -3.75
C HIS A 168 -14.82 -5.69 -3.63
N LYS A 169 -15.85 -6.28 -2.99
CA LYS A 169 -17.13 -5.61 -2.75
C LYS A 169 -17.00 -4.28 -2.01
N VAL A 170 -16.12 -4.21 -1.01
CA VAL A 170 -15.90 -2.96 -0.26
C VAL A 170 -15.22 -1.91 -1.13
N PHE A 171 -14.22 -2.30 -1.95
CA PHE A 171 -13.45 -1.36 -2.78
C PHE A 171 -14.12 -1.03 -4.12
N GLU A 172 -15.07 -1.84 -4.56
CA GLU A 172 -15.84 -1.58 -5.76
C GLU A 172 -16.60 -0.25 -5.65
N PRO A 173 -16.55 0.61 -6.69
CA PRO A 173 -17.36 1.83 -6.70
C PRO A 173 -18.83 1.49 -6.82
N THR A 174 -19.67 2.16 -6.03
CA THR A 174 -21.13 2.05 -6.11
C THR A 174 -21.65 2.71 -7.38
N GLU A 175 -22.82 2.28 -7.89
CA GLU A 175 -23.51 2.91 -9.02
C GLU A 175 -23.67 4.44 -8.80
N LYS A 176 -23.99 4.86 -7.58
CA LYS A 176 -24.12 6.28 -7.22
C LYS A 176 -22.81 7.04 -7.34
N GLU A 177 -21.68 6.41 -6.98
CA GLU A 177 -20.34 7.01 -7.14
C GLU A 177 -19.97 7.11 -8.61
N ILE A 178 -20.27 6.08 -9.41
CA ILE A 178 -20.06 6.08 -10.86
C ILE A 178 -20.88 7.18 -11.52
N ASP A 179 -22.18 7.25 -11.27
CA ASP A 179 -23.07 8.28 -11.82
C ASP A 179 -22.62 9.69 -11.45
N LYS A 180 -22.18 9.87 -10.19
CA LYS A 180 -21.63 11.15 -9.73
C LYS A 180 -20.36 11.51 -10.47
N ALA A 181 -19.45 10.56 -10.66
CA ALA A 181 -18.21 10.78 -11.38
C ALA A 181 -18.46 11.14 -12.85
N ILE A 182 -19.39 10.46 -13.53
CA ILE A 182 -19.80 10.76 -14.90
C ILE A 182 -20.31 12.19 -15.01
N LYS A 183 -21.25 12.61 -14.14
CA LYS A 183 -21.81 13.97 -14.11
C LYS A 183 -20.74 15.03 -13.88
N ILE A 184 -19.74 14.75 -13.03
CA ILE A 184 -18.63 15.68 -12.78
C ILE A 184 -17.76 15.82 -14.04
N ILE A 185 -17.43 14.70 -14.69
CA ILE A 185 -16.61 14.70 -15.92
C ILE A 185 -17.33 15.45 -17.05
N GLU A 186 -18.62 15.22 -17.23
CA GLU A 186 -19.43 15.92 -18.23
C GLU A 186 -19.47 17.43 -17.97
N ALA A 187 -19.76 17.81 -16.72
CA ALA A 187 -19.78 19.21 -16.32
C ALA A 187 -18.40 19.89 -16.49
N ALA A 188 -17.31 19.19 -16.17
CA ALA A 188 -15.95 19.69 -16.37
C ALA A 188 -15.61 19.89 -17.86
N LYS A 189 -16.04 18.97 -18.73
CA LYS A 189 -15.89 19.11 -20.19
C LYS A 189 -16.65 20.31 -20.74
N GLU A 190 -17.88 20.52 -20.27
CA GLU A 190 -18.71 21.68 -20.66
C GLU A 190 -18.10 23.01 -20.20
N ALA A 191 -17.64 23.09 -18.94
CA ALA A 191 -16.99 24.27 -18.39
C ALA A 191 -15.68 24.59 -19.14
N GLY A 192 -14.90 23.57 -19.48
CA GLY A 192 -13.69 23.73 -20.27
C GLY A 192 -13.94 24.33 -21.66
N LYS A 193 -15.05 23.97 -22.33
CA LYS A 193 -15.47 24.57 -23.60
C LYS A 193 -15.83 26.04 -23.46
N ARG A 194 -16.29 26.47 -22.28
CA ARG A 194 -16.68 27.87 -21.97
C ARG A 194 -15.54 28.67 -21.37
N GLY A 195 -14.33 28.14 -21.23
CA GLY A 195 -13.18 28.79 -20.63
C GLY A 195 -13.28 28.98 -19.09
N SER A 196 -14.21 28.26 -18.42
CA SER A 196 -14.36 28.30 -16.96
C SER A 196 -13.55 27.16 -16.33
N GLY A 197 -12.76 27.49 -15.30
CA GLY A 197 -12.02 26.51 -14.50
C GLY A 197 -12.82 25.90 -13.32
N VAL A 198 -14.01 26.44 -13.04
CA VAL A 198 -14.84 26.03 -11.88
C VAL A 198 -16.12 25.37 -12.35
N VAL A 199 -16.45 24.25 -11.75
CA VAL A 199 -17.67 23.48 -12.00
C VAL A 199 -18.44 23.33 -10.71
N SER A 200 -19.75 23.55 -10.72
CA SER A 200 -20.61 23.41 -9.54
C SER A 200 -21.78 22.48 -9.80
N PRO A 201 -21.57 21.18 -10.06
CA PRO A 201 -22.68 20.25 -10.16
C PRO A 201 -23.33 20.07 -8.79
N ASN A 202 -24.66 20.25 -8.73
CA ASN A 202 -25.46 20.15 -7.50
C ASN A 202 -25.08 21.12 -6.37
N GLY A 203 -24.58 22.32 -6.68
CA GLY A 203 -24.28 23.37 -5.67
C GLY A 203 -22.99 23.12 -4.85
N LYS A 204 -22.22 22.09 -5.16
CA LYS A 204 -20.89 21.89 -4.58
C LYS A 204 -19.82 22.30 -5.58
N MET A 205 -18.99 23.25 -5.18
CA MET A 205 -17.85 23.69 -5.99
C MET A 205 -16.85 22.54 -6.11
N ILE A 206 -16.48 22.22 -7.35
CA ILE A 206 -15.40 21.28 -7.66
C ILE A 206 -14.34 22.08 -8.40
N ASP A 207 -13.16 22.16 -7.83
CA ASP A 207 -11.97 22.74 -8.44
C ASP A 207 -11.24 21.68 -9.29
N LYS A 208 -10.45 22.14 -10.25
CA LYS A 208 -9.79 21.31 -11.25
C LYS A 208 -8.59 20.58 -10.68
#